data_57637ec0470a97e704e8a7495fd0fbe8
#
_entry.id   57637ec0470a97e704e8a7495fd0fbe8
#
_cell.length_a   1.000
_cell.length_b   1.000
_cell.length_c   1.000
_cell.angle_alpha   90.00
_cell.angle_beta   90.00
_cell.angle_gamma   90.00
#
_symmetry.space_group_name_H-M   'P 1'
#
loop_
_entity.id
_entity.type
_entity.pdbx_description
1 polymer ?
#
loop_
_entity_poly.entity_id
_entity_poly.type
_entity_poly.pdbx_seq_one_letter_code
_entity_poly.pdbx_strand_id
1 'polypeptide(L)'
;FENDTSAITKKLANRSIKADKRRNIFIIVTIAFAACLMTVLALYTFGKSHELKTFLQGRYQAAVIDVDLETINDLRQDSNIEMVGTEALVDSFRVDDYTLNVNFRDSNNLYLYSTEFVGNLPDKENEVAVSEAYLKHIGRPVELNQEIELPLQNGKNANFTVCGLLHDDGANRRYQVLVSDSFLQSYFQD
;
A
#
# COMPACT_ATOMS: atom_id res chain seq x y z
N PHE A 1 -43.94 41.66 44.75
CA PHE A 1 -42.99 40.60 45.06
C PHE A 1 -42.82 39.72 43.82
N GLU A 2 -41.88 40.05 42.93
CA GLU A 2 -41.44 39.12 41.89
C GLU A 2 -40.63 38.03 42.61
N ASN A 3 -41.26 36.83 42.73
CA ASN A 3 -40.53 35.67 43.18
C ASN A 3 -39.50 35.28 42.09
N ASP A 4 -38.23 35.50 42.38
CA ASP A 4 -37.13 35.11 41.54
C ASP A 4 -36.96 33.55 41.57
N THR A 5 -37.87 32.91 40.86
CA THR A 5 -37.94 31.43 40.73
C THR A 5 -36.69 30.89 40.05
N SER A 6 -35.97 31.69 39.24
CA SER A 6 -34.73 31.34 38.56
C SER A 6 -33.58 31.11 39.56
N ALA A 7 -33.43 31.98 40.57
CA ALA A 7 -32.41 31.84 41.61
C ALA A 7 -32.64 30.61 42.50
N ILE A 8 -33.89 30.28 42.80
CA ILE A 8 -34.25 29.12 43.60
C ILE A 8 -33.98 27.83 42.85
N THR A 9 -34.35 27.74 41.55
CA THR A 9 -34.13 26.58 40.70
C THR A 9 -32.62 26.30 40.52
N LYS A 10 -31.83 27.35 40.32
CA LYS A 10 -30.36 27.24 40.19
C LYS A 10 -29.70 26.76 41.50
N LYS A 11 -30.22 27.21 42.64
CA LYS A 11 -29.71 26.80 43.96
C LYS A 11 -30.08 25.35 44.32
N LEU A 12 -31.26 24.87 43.92
CA LEU A 12 -31.72 23.49 44.04
C LEU A 12 -30.93 22.56 43.13
N ALA A 13 -30.70 22.94 41.87
CA ALA A 13 -29.90 22.19 40.92
C ALA A 13 -28.45 21.99 41.41
N ASN A 14 -27.81 23.06 41.91
CA ASN A 14 -26.46 22.97 42.46
C ASN A 14 -26.41 22.09 43.74
N ARG A 15 -27.45 22.07 44.54
CA ARG A 15 -27.51 21.23 45.74
C ARG A 15 -27.69 19.75 45.39
N SER A 16 -28.50 19.43 44.37
CA SER A 16 -28.70 18.10 43.85
C SER A 16 -27.40 17.55 43.21
N ILE A 17 -26.68 18.37 42.42
CA ILE A 17 -25.41 17.99 41.83
C ILE A 17 -24.35 17.65 42.90
N LYS A 18 -24.31 18.41 44.00
CA LYS A 18 -23.37 18.16 45.12
C LYS A 18 -23.74 16.92 45.93
N ALA A 19 -25.04 16.67 46.16
CA ALA A 19 -25.53 15.50 46.92
C ALA A 19 -25.18 14.17 46.21
N ASP A 20 -25.28 14.15 44.89
CA ASP A 20 -25.07 12.94 44.07
C ASP A 20 -23.69 12.92 43.39
N LYS A 21 -22.67 13.53 43.99
CA LYS A 21 -21.33 13.70 43.38
C LYS A 21 -20.77 12.39 42.84
N ARG A 22 -20.87 11.28 43.55
CA ARG A 22 -20.35 9.96 43.11
C ARG A 22 -21.08 9.46 41.88
N ARG A 23 -22.40 9.57 41.85
CA ARG A 23 -23.24 9.16 40.71
C ARG A 23 -22.91 10.01 39.47
N ASN A 24 -22.79 11.32 39.64
CA ASN A 24 -22.49 12.23 38.56
C ASN A 24 -21.07 11.99 37.97
N ILE A 25 -20.07 11.71 38.82
CA ILE A 25 -18.74 11.33 38.37
C ILE A 25 -18.79 10.04 37.55
N PHE A 26 -19.54 9.02 38.04
CA PHE A 26 -19.67 7.76 37.31
C PHE A 26 -20.32 7.96 35.94
N ILE A 27 -21.38 8.76 35.84
CA ILE A 27 -22.03 9.08 34.55
C ILE A 27 -21.06 9.78 33.60
N ILE A 28 -20.30 10.78 34.08
CA ILE A 28 -19.32 11.51 33.26
C ILE A 28 -18.24 10.56 32.75
N VAL A 29 -17.69 9.70 33.59
CA VAL A 29 -16.68 8.72 33.21
C VAL A 29 -17.22 7.73 32.18
N THR A 30 -18.45 7.25 32.36
CA THR A 30 -19.12 6.33 31.42
C THR A 30 -19.32 6.99 30.06
N ILE A 31 -19.78 8.24 30.02
CA ILE A 31 -19.98 8.99 28.77
C ILE A 31 -18.61 9.24 28.07
N ALA A 32 -17.61 9.65 28.84
CA ALA A 32 -16.26 9.88 28.29
C ALA A 32 -15.65 8.60 27.72
N PHE A 33 -15.83 7.46 28.40
CA PHE A 33 -15.37 6.17 27.91
C PHE A 33 -16.11 5.73 26.64
N ALA A 34 -17.43 5.88 26.61
CA ALA A 34 -18.23 5.60 25.41
C ALA A 34 -17.82 6.48 24.22
N ALA A 35 -17.61 7.78 24.45
CA ALA A 35 -17.12 8.70 23.41
C ALA A 35 -15.74 8.30 22.91
N CYS A 36 -14.82 7.91 23.79
CA CYS A 36 -13.50 7.42 23.42
C CYS A 36 -13.58 6.17 22.54
N LEU A 37 -14.39 5.17 22.94
CA LEU A 37 -14.61 3.96 22.14
C LEU A 37 -15.18 4.27 20.75
N MET A 38 -16.17 5.15 20.68
CA MET A 38 -16.76 5.57 19.41
C MET A 38 -15.73 6.25 18.52
N THR A 39 -14.86 7.08 19.08
CA THR A 39 -13.79 7.73 18.35
C THR A 39 -12.78 6.73 17.81
N VAL A 40 -12.35 5.76 18.62
CA VAL A 40 -11.42 4.69 18.20
C VAL A 40 -12.05 3.85 17.09
N LEU A 41 -13.31 3.45 17.23
CA LEU A 41 -14.03 2.71 16.18
C LEU A 41 -14.16 3.52 14.89
N ALA A 42 -14.46 4.81 14.99
CA ALA A 42 -14.55 5.69 13.82
C ALA A 42 -13.20 5.83 13.11
N LEU A 43 -12.10 6.00 13.84
CA LEU A 43 -10.75 6.06 13.28
C LEU A 43 -10.36 4.73 12.64
N TYR A 44 -10.68 3.60 13.29
CA TYR A 44 -10.40 2.28 12.72
C TYR A 44 -11.19 2.03 11.43
N THR A 45 -12.49 2.33 11.41
CA THR A 45 -13.34 2.17 10.21
C THR A 45 -12.93 3.13 9.11
N PHE A 46 -12.52 4.36 9.44
CA PHE A 46 -11.99 5.33 8.47
C PHE A 46 -10.68 4.85 7.88
N GLY A 47 -9.75 4.34 8.69
CA GLY A 47 -8.49 3.76 8.23
C GLY A 47 -8.71 2.58 7.29
N LYS A 48 -9.60 1.64 7.66
CA LYS A 48 -9.96 0.51 6.80
C LYS A 48 -10.68 0.94 5.52
N SER A 49 -11.52 1.95 5.59
CA SER A 49 -12.16 2.52 4.40
C SER A 49 -11.16 3.20 3.46
N HIS A 50 -10.10 3.79 4.02
CA HIS A 50 -9.04 4.40 3.22
C HIS A 50 -8.17 3.34 2.54
N GLU A 51 -7.76 2.28 3.25
CA GLU A 51 -7.09 1.11 2.67
C GLU A 51 -7.94 0.48 1.55
N LEU A 52 -9.24 0.32 1.78
CA LEU A 52 -10.18 -0.20 0.78
C LEU A 52 -10.30 0.74 -0.43
N LYS A 53 -10.32 2.05 -0.22
CA LYS A 53 -10.30 3.03 -1.31
C LYS A 53 -9.01 2.96 -2.11
N THR A 54 -7.87 2.82 -1.47
CA THR A 54 -6.58 2.67 -2.15
C THR A 54 -6.55 1.38 -2.96
N PHE A 55 -7.09 0.30 -2.42
CA PHE A 55 -7.29 -0.96 -3.14
C PHE A 55 -8.29 -0.83 -4.30
N LEU A 56 -9.40 -0.10 -4.10
CA LEU A 56 -10.42 0.16 -5.11
C LEU A 56 -10.05 1.28 -6.09
N GLN A 57 -8.96 2.00 -5.89
CA GLN A 57 -8.41 2.94 -6.87
C GLN A 57 -7.74 2.21 -8.04
N GLY A 58 -7.46 0.92 -7.89
CA GLY A 58 -7.15 0.06 -9.02
C GLY A 58 -8.30 0.07 -10.05
N ARG A 59 -7.94 0.12 -11.32
CA ARG A 59 -8.89 0.12 -12.44
C ARG A 59 -9.32 -1.28 -12.84
N TYR A 60 -8.95 -2.29 -12.07
CA TYR A 60 -9.29 -3.69 -12.33
C TYR A 60 -10.56 -4.10 -11.59
N GLN A 61 -11.32 -5.02 -12.18
CA GLN A 61 -12.56 -5.57 -11.63
C GLN A 61 -12.34 -6.91 -10.94
N ALA A 62 -11.33 -7.67 -11.38
CA ALA A 62 -10.99 -8.97 -10.85
C ALA A 62 -9.48 -9.20 -10.93
N ALA A 63 -8.96 -10.01 -10.03
CA ALA A 63 -7.61 -10.55 -10.07
C ALA A 63 -7.68 -12.07 -9.94
N VAL A 64 -6.93 -12.76 -10.78
CA VAL A 64 -6.79 -14.21 -10.75
C VAL A 64 -5.34 -14.53 -10.46
N ILE A 65 -5.08 -15.46 -9.57
CA ILE A 65 -3.75 -15.89 -9.15
C ILE A 65 -3.46 -17.31 -9.59
N ASP A 66 -2.19 -17.66 -9.69
CA ASP A 66 -1.69 -18.98 -10.07
C ASP A 66 -2.24 -19.47 -11.43
N VAL A 67 -2.23 -18.58 -12.42
CA VAL A 67 -2.66 -18.86 -13.78
C VAL A 67 -1.48 -19.19 -14.68
N ASP A 68 -1.68 -20.12 -15.60
CA ASP A 68 -0.72 -20.43 -16.66
C ASP A 68 -0.82 -19.47 -17.84
N LEU A 69 0.15 -19.56 -18.75
CA LEU A 69 0.19 -18.72 -19.93
C LEU A 69 -0.96 -18.97 -20.90
N GLU A 70 -1.50 -20.20 -20.94
CA GLU A 70 -2.65 -20.55 -21.78
C GLU A 70 -3.88 -19.77 -21.31
N THR A 71 -4.17 -19.83 -20.01
CA THR A 71 -5.26 -19.07 -19.38
C THR A 71 -5.12 -17.57 -19.59
N ILE A 72 -3.90 -17.01 -19.48
CA ILE A 72 -3.66 -15.57 -19.75
C ILE A 72 -4.00 -15.23 -21.20
N ASN A 73 -3.60 -16.07 -22.14
CA ASN A 73 -3.89 -15.85 -23.55
C ASN A 73 -5.39 -15.98 -23.86
N ASP A 74 -6.09 -16.92 -23.24
CA ASP A 74 -7.54 -17.07 -23.37
C ASP A 74 -8.27 -15.84 -22.82
N LEU A 75 -7.87 -15.34 -21.66
CA LEU A 75 -8.42 -14.10 -21.08
C LEU A 75 -8.17 -12.87 -21.99
N ARG A 76 -7.01 -12.80 -22.63
CA ARG A 76 -6.70 -11.69 -23.57
C ARG A 76 -7.52 -11.77 -24.87
N GLN A 77 -8.00 -12.95 -25.26
CA GLN A 77 -8.81 -13.16 -26.45
C GLN A 77 -10.32 -13.05 -26.18
N ASP A 78 -10.75 -13.08 -24.92
CA ASP A 78 -12.15 -12.97 -24.57
C ASP A 78 -12.67 -11.56 -24.84
N SER A 79 -13.65 -11.45 -25.75
CA SER A 79 -14.25 -10.17 -26.14
C SER A 79 -15.01 -9.43 -25.02
N ASN A 80 -15.29 -10.09 -23.91
CA ASN A 80 -15.93 -9.49 -22.74
C ASN A 80 -14.90 -8.86 -21.78
N ILE A 81 -13.60 -9.07 -22.00
CA ILE A 81 -12.52 -8.55 -21.20
C ILE A 81 -11.85 -7.40 -21.95
N GLU A 82 -11.95 -6.19 -21.39
CA GLU A 82 -11.41 -4.99 -22.02
C GLU A 82 -9.87 -4.97 -21.96
N MET A 83 -9.30 -5.42 -20.84
CA MET A 83 -7.84 -5.36 -20.61
C MET A 83 -7.41 -6.42 -19.62
N VAL A 84 -6.30 -7.07 -19.94
CA VAL A 84 -5.62 -8.03 -19.04
C VAL A 84 -4.22 -7.50 -18.74
N GLY A 85 -3.94 -7.24 -17.47
CA GLY A 85 -2.60 -6.91 -16.96
C GLY A 85 -1.98 -8.13 -16.28
N THR A 86 -0.71 -8.35 -16.50
CA THR A 86 0.02 -9.51 -15.99
C THR A 86 1.07 -9.09 -14.97
N GLU A 87 1.16 -9.82 -13.86
CA GLU A 87 2.21 -9.68 -12.86
C GLU A 87 2.75 -11.08 -12.51
N ALA A 88 4.06 -11.19 -12.38
CA ALA A 88 4.72 -12.39 -11.88
C ALA A 88 5.78 -12.00 -10.84
N LEU A 89 5.78 -12.65 -9.69
CA LEU A 89 6.88 -12.60 -8.73
C LEU A 89 7.98 -13.53 -9.25
N VAL A 90 9.09 -12.96 -9.68
CA VAL A 90 10.24 -13.73 -10.18
C VAL A 90 11.07 -14.25 -9.02
N ASP A 91 11.35 -13.37 -8.06
CA ASP A 91 12.12 -13.71 -6.87
C ASP A 91 11.87 -12.74 -5.71
N SER A 92 12.28 -13.13 -4.50
CA SER A 92 12.19 -12.31 -3.31
C SER A 92 13.40 -12.53 -2.42
N PHE A 93 14.26 -11.54 -2.31
CA PHE A 93 15.49 -11.59 -1.54
C PHE A 93 15.32 -10.85 -0.22
N ARG A 94 15.71 -11.52 0.87
CA ARG A 94 15.89 -10.85 2.15
C ARG A 94 17.38 -10.50 2.30
N VAL A 95 17.66 -9.21 2.31
CA VAL A 95 19.01 -8.67 2.49
C VAL A 95 19.03 -7.89 3.79
N ASP A 96 19.79 -8.36 4.78
CA ASP A 96 19.88 -7.76 6.12
C ASP A 96 18.51 -7.43 6.72
N ASP A 97 18.10 -6.17 6.67
CA ASP A 97 16.89 -5.64 7.30
C ASP A 97 15.78 -5.25 6.30
N TYR A 98 15.94 -5.58 5.02
CA TYR A 98 14.94 -5.30 3.99
C TYR A 98 14.63 -6.51 3.11
N THR A 99 13.54 -6.43 2.37
CA THR A 99 13.15 -7.40 1.35
C THR A 99 13.12 -6.71 0.00
N LEU A 100 13.78 -7.31 -1.00
CA LEU A 100 13.74 -6.88 -2.39
C LEU A 100 12.92 -7.88 -3.19
N ASN A 101 11.80 -7.46 -3.74
CA ASN A 101 10.97 -8.26 -4.61
C ASN A 101 11.32 -7.95 -6.07
N VAL A 102 11.66 -8.98 -6.81
CA VAL A 102 11.88 -8.91 -8.25
C VAL A 102 10.61 -9.38 -8.94
N ASN A 103 9.96 -8.50 -9.66
CA ASN A 103 8.69 -8.75 -10.31
C ASN A 103 8.81 -8.50 -11.82
N PHE A 104 8.02 -9.22 -12.58
CA PHE A 104 7.64 -8.83 -13.93
C PHE A 104 6.27 -8.18 -13.88
N ARG A 105 6.08 -7.05 -14.57
CA ARG A 105 4.78 -6.40 -14.77
C ARG A 105 4.71 -5.83 -16.18
N ASP A 106 3.60 -6.07 -16.85
CA ASP A 106 3.34 -5.43 -18.14
C ASP A 106 2.72 -4.03 -17.96
N SER A 107 2.66 -3.27 -19.06
CA SER A 107 2.09 -1.91 -19.07
C SER A 107 0.63 -1.86 -18.63
N ASN A 108 -0.14 -2.89 -18.98
CA ASN A 108 -1.54 -3.00 -18.58
C ASN A 108 -1.68 -3.17 -17.07
N ASN A 109 -0.80 -3.97 -16.44
CA ASN A 109 -0.78 -4.13 -15.00
C ASN A 109 -0.50 -2.80 -14.30
N LEU A 110 0.53 -2.05 -14.72
CA LEU A 110 0.83 -0.74 -14.15
C LEU A 110 -0.36 0.23 -14.28
N TYR A 111 -1.03 0.22 -15.41
CA TYR A 111 -2.22 1.03 -15.63
C TYR A 111 -3.38 0.62 -14.74
N LEU A 112 -3.65 -0.68 -14.63
CA LEU A 112 -4.76 -1.22 -13.83
C LEU A 112 -4.56 -0.96 -12.33
N TYR A 113 -3.31 -1.02 -11.84
CA TYR A 113 -2.98 -0.72 -10.45
C TYR A 113 -2.75 0.76 -10.17
N SER A 114 -2.89 1.63 -11.20
CA SER A 114 -2.62 3.07 -11.07
C SER A 114 -1.24 3.36 -10.49
N THR A 115 -0.24 2.54 -10.86
CA THR A 115 1.13 2.68 -10.37
C THR A 115 1.76 3.94 -10.97
N GLU A 116 2.27 4.83 -10.11
CA GLU A 116 3.04 5.98 -10.53
C GLU A 116 4.41 5.51 -11.03
N PHE A 117 4.72 5.82 -12.29
CA PHE A 117 5.88 5.32 -12.98
C PHE A 117 6.50 6.41 -13.87
N VAL A 118 7.82 6.51 -13.83
CA VAL A 118 8.60 7.47 -14.64
C VAL A 118 9.65 6.71 -15.45
N GLY A 119 9.82 7.02 -16.72
CA GLY A 119 10.74 6.36 -17.62
C GLY A 119 10.08 5.28 -18.45
N ASN A 120 10.82 4.21 -18.75
CA ASN A 120 10.39 3.09 -19.58
C ASN A 120 10.33 1.79 -18.79
N LEU A 121 9.43 0.89 -19.15
CA LEU A 121 9.49 -0.50 -18.69
C LEU A 121 10.75 -1.18 -19.24
N PRO A 122 11.37 -2.10 -18.47
CA PRO A 122 12.51 -2.87 -18.94
C PRO A 122 12.13 -3.70 -20.18
N ASP A 123 12.94 -3.59 -21.22
CA ASP A 123 12.80 -4.34 -22.46
C ASP A 123 13.97 -5.34 -22.65
N LYS A 124 15.17 -4.94 -22.22
CA LYS A 124 16.36 -5.78 -22.29
C LYS A 124 16.63 -6.51 -20.99
N GLU A 125 17.33 -7.62 -21.09
CA GLU A 125 17.70 -8.47 -19.97
C GLU A 125 18.46 -7.74 -18.85
N ASN A 126 19.28 -6.76 -19.22
CA ASN A 126 20.08 -5.95 -18.28
C ASN A 126 19.42 -4.62 -17.89
N GLU A 127 18.15 -4.43 -18.19
CA GLU A 127 17.38 -3.24 -17.80
C GLU A 127 16.45 -3.56 -16.63
N VAL A 128 16.28 -2.59 -15.75
CA VAL A 128 15.35 -2.70 -14.60
C VAL A 128 14.63 -1.38 -14.36
N ALA A 129 13.39 -1.48 -13.88
CA ALA A 129 12.73 -0.36 -13.24
C ALA A 129 12.73 -0.58 -11.72
N VAL A 130 13.07 0.44 -10.96
CA VAL A 130 13.41 0.33 -9.55
C VAL A 130 12.57 1.27 -8.71
N SER A 131 12.17 0.80 -7.54
CA SER A 131 11.55 1.61 -6.50
C SER A 131 12.46 2.79 -6.11
N GLU A 132 11.91 4.01 -6.11
CA GLU A 132 12.64 5.19 -5.63
C GLU A 132 13.11 5.05 -4.19
N ALA A 133 12.28 4.41 -3.35
CA ALA A 133 12.62 4.15 -1.96
C ALA A 133 13.81 3.21 -1.82
N TYR A 134 13.96 2.24 -2.74
CA TYR A 134 15.13 1.36 -2.77
C TYR A 134 16.41 2.12 -3.09
N LEU A 135 16.40 2.95 -4.14
CA LEU A 135 17.58 3.77 -4.50
C LEU A 135 18.01 4.66 -3.32
N LYS A 136 17.05 5.31 -2.64
CA LYS A 136 17.33 6.11 -1.45
C LYS A 136 17.93 5.26 -0.32
N HIS A 137 17.42 4.03 -0.14
CA HIS A 137 17.89 3.12 0.91
C HIS A 137 19.36 2.70 0.68
N ILE A 138 19.73 2.39 -0.56
CA ILE A 138 21.13 2.02 -0.91
C ILE A 138 22.05 3.23 -1.14
N GLY A 139 21.58 4.45 -0.85
CA GLY A 139 22.35 5.68 -0.96
C GLY A 139 22.67 6.10 -2.42
N ARG A 140 21.82 5.70 -3.37
CA ARG A 140 21.96 6.08 -4.78
C ARG A 140 21.03 7.24 -5.14
N PRO A 141 21.39 8.08 -6.10
CA PRO A 141 20.48 9.11 -6.60
C PRO A 141 19.24 8.50 -7.24
N VAL A 142 18.11 9.21 -7.19
CA VAL A 142 16.86 8.78 -7.85
C VAL A 142 16.88 9.31 -9.27
N GLU A 143 17.62 8.62 -10.15
CA GLU A 143 17.87 9.05 -11.53
C GLU A 143 17.80 7.85 -12.48
N LEU A 144 17.39 8.11 -13.71
CA LEU A 144 17.41 7.12 -14.81
C LEU A 144 18.83 6.95 -15.37
N ASN A 145 19.03 5.87 -16.08
CA ASN A 145 20.27 5.53 -16.81
C ASN A 145 21.52 5.35 -15.93
N GLN A 146 21.35 5.14 -14.62
CA GLN A 146 22.44 4.73 -13.75
C GLN A 146 22.57 3.21 -13.72
N GLU A 147 23.77 2.72 -13.44
CA GLU A 147 24.00 1.30 -13.18
C GLU A 147 23.86 0.99 -11.70
N ILE A 148 23.15 -0.09 -11.40
CA ILE A 148 23.01 -0.64 -10.06
C ILE A 148 23.36 -2.12 -10.07
N GLU A 149 23.86 -2.59 -8.94
CA GLU A 149 24.12 -4.00 -8.69
C GLU A 149 22.98 -4.59 -7.87
N LEU A 150 22.39 -5.67 -8.38
CA LEU A 150 21.31 -6.39 -7.70
C LEU A 150 21.74 -7.80 -7.33
N PRO A 151 21.39 -8.31 -6.14
CA PRO A 151 21.62 -9.69 -5.78
C PRO A 151 20.71 -10.60 -6.62
N LEU A 152 21.23 -11.78 -7.00
CA LEU A 152 20.49 -12.85 -7.65
C LEU A 152 20.49 -14.10 -6.78
N GLN A 153 19.53 -15.01 -7.02
CA GLN A 153 19.31 -16.21 -6.21
C GLN A 153 20.55 -17.13 -6.09
N ASN A 154 21.41 -17.10 -7.08
CA ASN A 154 22.66 -17.89 -7.08
C ASN A 154 23.79 -17.28 -6.22
N GLY A 155 23.50 -16.24 -5.43
CA GLY A 155 24.47 -15.50 -4.62
C GLY A 155 25.45 -14.65 -5.42
N LYS A 156 25.21 -14.48 -6.73
CA LYS A 156 25.96 -13.57 -7.60
C LYS A 156 25.20 -12.25 -7.69
N ASN A 157 25.94 -11.18 -7.81
CA ASN A 157 25.36 -9.89 -8.14
C ASN A 157 25.47 -9.67 -9.66
N ALA A 158 24.47 -9.02 -10.22
CA ALA A 158 24.48 -8.61 -11.61
C ALA A 158 24.25 -7.10 -11.73
N ASN A 159 24.87 -6.50 -12.74
CA ASN A 159 24.73 -5.08 -13.06
C ASN A 159 23.56 -4.85 -14.00
N PHE A 160 22.71 -3.91 -13.62
CA PHE A 160 21.55 -3.51 -14.39
C PHE A 160 21.54 -2.00 -14.62
N THR A 161 20.96 -1.59 -15.75
CA THR A 161 20.70 -0.19 -16.06
C THR A 161 19.29 0.18 -15.61
N VAL A 162 19.15 1.23 -14.83
CA VAL A 162 17.84 1.74 -14.38
C VAL A 162 17.17 2.48 -15.52
N CYS A 163 16.15 1.87 -16.13
CA CYS A 163 15.37 2.46 -17.23
C CYS A 163 14.05 3.08 -16.76
N GLY A 164 13.61 2.75 -15.56
CA GLY A 164 12.36 3.25 -14.98
C GLY A 164 12.41 3.42 -13.46
N LEU A 165 11.54 4.26 -12.93
CA LEU A 165 11.39 4.55 -11.52
C LEU A 165 9.94 4.31 -11.10
N LEU A 166 9.77 3.49 -10.06
CA LEU A 166 8.48 3.27 -9.40
C LEU A 166 8.39 4.19 -8.19
N HIS A 167 7.31 4.97 -8.13
CA HIS A 167 7.02 5.76 -6.95
C HIS A 167 6.34 4.87 -5.90
N ASP A 168 7.09 4.49 -4.88
CA ASP A 168 6.60 3.77 -3.71
C ASP A 168 7.19 4.35 -2.42
N ASP A 169 6.53 4.07 -1.31
CA ASP A 169 6.95 4.55 0.01
C ASP A 169 7.94 3.62 0.72
N GLY A 170 8.25 2.46 0.12
CA GLY A 170 9.10 1.44 0.72
C GLY A 170 8.55 0.89 2.04
N ALA A 171 7.23 0.83 2.18
CA ALA A 171 6.55 0.40 3.39
C ALA A 171 7.10 -0.93 3.92
N ASN A 172 7.35 -1.00 5.22
CA ASN A 172 7.93 -2.16 5.88
C ASN A 172 9.29 -2.62 5.32
N ARG A 173 10.06 -1.71 4.70
CA ARG A 173 11.35 -2.01 4.04
C ARG A 173 11.22 -3.11 2.98
N ARG A 174 10.12 -3.09 2.27
CA ARG A 174 9.89 -3.93 1.09
C ARG A 174 10.01 -3.06 -0.15
N TYR A 175 10.95 -3.39 -0.98
CA TYR A 175 11.24 -2.66 -2.20
C TYR A 175 10.94 -3.51 -3.42
N GLN A 176 10.71 -2.88 -4.56
CA GLN A 176 10.37 -3.54 -5.80
C GLN A 176 11.37 -3.21 -6.90
N VAL A 177 11.68 -4.22 -7.69
CA VAL A 177 12.40 -4.11 -8.93
C VAL A 177 11.60 -4.82 -10.01
N LEU A 178 11.35 -4.15 -11.13
CA LEU A 178 10.74 -4.75 -12.29
C LEU A 178 11.82 -5.17 -13.27
N VAL A 179 11.66 -6.35 -13.84
CA VAL A 179 12.54 -6.93 -14.87
C VAL A 179 11.79 -7.10 -16.17
N SER A 180 12.53 -7.26 -17.26
CA SER A 180 11.98 -7.51 -18.60
C SER A 180 11.47 -8.94 -18.75
N ASP A 181 10.65 -9.16 -19.76
CA ASP A 181 10.24 -10.51 -20.18
C ASP A 181 11.44 -11.36 -20.63
N SER A 182 12.43 -10.74 -21.30
CA SER A 182 13.67 -11.41 -21.70
C SER A 182 14.49 -11.90 -20.50
N PHE A 183 14.56 -11.10 -19.43
CA PHE A 183 15.17 -11.55 -18.16
C PHE A 183 14.38 -12.72 -17.54
N LEU A 184 13.06 -12.61 -17.50
CA LEU A 184 12.19 -13.67 -16.96
C LEU A 184 12.43 -15.01 -17.67
N GLN A 185 12.50 -14.98 -19.00
CA GLN A 185 12.72 -16.19 -19.79
C GLN A 185 14.12 -16.80 -19.55
N SER A 186 15.18 -15.97 -19.48
CA SER A 186 16.53 -16.47 -19.21
C SER A 186 16.67 -17.00 -17.79
N TYR A 187 16.04 -16.36 -16.80
CA TYR A 187 16.12 -16.72 -15.39
C TYR A 187 15.53 -18.10 -15.06
N PHE A 188 14.52 -18.55 -15.79
CA PHE A 188 13.91 -19.87 -15.60
C PHE A 188 14.44 -20.95 -16.55
N GLN A 189 15.37 -20.64 -17.45
CA GLN A 189 16.02 -21.61 -18.34
C GLN A 189 17.35 -22.18 -17.79
N ASP A 190 17.94 -21.52 -16.79
CA ASP A 190 19.14 -21.94 -16.05
C ASP A 190 18.79 -22.72 -14.79
#